data_0ee3fee09ff0a2d6a06ebb8ae7017906
#
_entry.id   0ee3fee09ff0a2d6a06ebb8ae7017906
#
_cell.length_a   1.000
_cell.length_b   1.000
_cell.length_c   1.000
_cell.angle_alpha   90.00
_cell.angle_beta   90.00
_cell.angle_gamma   90.00
#
_symmetry.space_group_name_H-M   'P 1'
#
loop_
_entity.id
_entity.type
_entity.pdbx_description
1 polymer ?
#
loop_
_entity_poly.entity_id
_entity_poly.type
_entity_poly.pdbx_seq_one_letter_code
_entity_poly.pdbx_strand_id
1 'polypeptide(L)'
;MSRPEDPGHTASPGHHPTPATAQPDRGPGPAPATGHHPAPAAHQADPAPGQADPGHPPPPASRAVELRHLRAFLAVAEEGNVTRAAAHLGLTQPAVSRTLAALERHLGLRLVDRSTHHLALTPEGVVFRDKAAAAVAAFDEALDTGRLRQWPLRLGHAWSAFGPYTTPLLRAWRERHPATPLELLRIDDRTAGLTRGEVDAALLRGPVHAPGLVTEVLFTEGRVAAVTADGPLASRTSLRLADLVDGPVVLNTVSGITTPELWPPHARPAATLTVANTDDWLAAIAAGRGSGVSAASTAAIHPHPGVAYVPLDDAPGVPVLLARRDGPGHPALPKLVALAREIVARG
;
A
#
# COMPACT_ATOMS: atom_id res chain seq x y z
N MET A 1 -9.70 61.76 -16.00
CA MET A 1 -10.44 62.44 -14.92
C MET A 1 -10.40 61.52 -13.76
N SER A 2 -9.57 61.84 -12.88
CA SER A 2 -9.56 62.13 -11.43
C SER A 2 -9.48 60.88 -10.58
N ARG A 3 -8.30 60.60 -10.08
CA ARG A 3 -7.99 60.22 -8.69
C ARG A 3 -8.40 61.39 -7.77
N PRO A 4 -8.54 61.31 -6.44
CA PRO A 4 -7.62 60.73 -5.42
C PRO A 4 -8.38 60.07 -4.27
N GLU A 5 -7.93 59.62 -3.13
CA GLU A 5 -6.77 59.82 -2.24
C GLU A 5 -6.83 58.78 -1.11
N ASP A 6 -5.68 58.31 -0.70
CA ASP A 6 -5.37 57.80 0.65
C ASP A 6 -5.24 59.00 1.62
N PRO A 7 -5.37 58.96 2.94
CA PRO A 7 -4.32 58.44 3.80
C PRO A 7 -4.74 57.95 5.20
N GLY A 8 -3.89 57.20 5.89
CA GLY A 8 -3.13 57.63 7.05
C GLY A 8 -3.31 56.72 8.26
N HIS A 9 -2.23 56.11 8.67
CA HIS A 9 -1.37 56.39 9.82
C HIS A 9 -2.04 56.23 11.20
N THR A 10 -1.51 55.36 12.09
CA THR A 10 -0.49 55.56 13.15
C THR A 10 -0.38 54.29 14.00
N ALA A 11 0.75 53.65 14.05
CA ALA A 11 1.83 53.75 15.05
C ALA A 11 1.52 53.20 16.47
N SER A 12 2.31 52.20 16.83
CA SER A 12 2.69 51.72 18.20
C SER A 12 3.11 52.84 19.18
N PRO A 13 3.33 52.64 20.50
CA PRO A 13 4.18 51.57 21.07
C PRO A 13 3.89 51.10 22.52
N GLY A 14 4.48 50.00 22.93
CA GLY A 14 5.39 49.88 24.07
C GLY A 14 4.83 49.66 25.50
N HIS A 15 5.24 48.66 26.22
CA HIS A 15 6.15 48.69 27.36
C HIS A 15 6.09 47.40 28.19
N HIS A 16 7.26 46.81 28.38
CA HIS A 16 7.65 45.99 29.55
C HIS A 16 7.67 46.87 30.83
N PRO A 17 7.79 46.35 32.09
CA PRO A 17 8.67 45.28 32.56
C PRO A 17 8.15 44.41 33.75
N THR A 18 8.89 43.40 34.06
CA THR A 18 9.03 42.64 35.33
C THR A 18 9.45 43.58 36.50
N PRO A 19 9.22 43.24 37.83
CA PRO A 19 10.20 42.39 38.50
C PRO A 19 9.69 41.47 39.66
N ALA A 20 10.62 40.62 40.06
CA ALA A 20 10.74 39.72 41.19
C ALA A 20 10.40 40.30 42.57
N THR A 21 10.09 39.38 43.54
CA THR A 21 10.62 39.32 44.91
C THR A 21 10.07 38.13 45.68
N ALA A 22 10.90 37.21 46.05
CA ALA A 22 11.49 36.93 47.39
C ALA A 22 10.65 36.00 48.31
N GLN A 23 11.32 34.90 48.64
CA GLN A 23 11.10 34.01 49.79
C GLN A 23 11.18 34.80 51.14
N PRO A 24 10.62 34.24 52.24
CA PRO A 24 11.52 33.72 53.27
C PRO A 24 11.12 32.38 53.93
N ASP A 25 12.12 31.66 54.16
CA ASP A 25 12.63 30.72 55.14
C ASP A 25 11.97 30.73 56.55
N ARG A 26 11.85 29.51 57.19
CA ARG A 26 11.98 29.14 58.59
C ARG A 26 11.45 27.70 58.82
N GLY A 27 12.16 26.80 59.10
CA GLY A 27 12.97 26.01 59.95
C GLY A 27 12.29 25.64 61.31
N PRO A 28 12.92 24.77 62.19
CA PRO A 28 12.78 23.31 62.18
C PRO A 28 12.13 22.72 63.47
N GLY A 29 11.75 21.42 63.42
CA GLY A 29 11.68 20.45 64.48
C GLY A 29 10.55 20.53 65.55
N PRO A 30 10.17 19.47 66.27
CA PRO A 30 11.07 18.44 66.83
C PRO A 30 10.55 16.97 66.72
N ALA A 31 11.44 16.03 66.86
CA ALA A 31 11.19 14.65 67.29
C ALA A 31 11.26 14.59 68.85
N PRO A 32 11.06 13.40 69.54
CA PRO A 32 10.63 12.06 69.16
C PRO A 32 9.56 11.46 70.15
N ALA A 33 8.94 10.33 69.79
CA ALA A 33 8.39 9.41 70.79
C ALA A 33 8.47 7.96 70.33
N THR A 34 9.07 7.21 71.18
CA THR A 34 9.37 5.81 71.29
C THR A 34 8.17 4.85 71.24
N GLY A 35 8.37 3.70 70.63
CA GLY A 35 7.94 2.47 71.26
C GLY A 35 6.87 1.64 70.52
N HIS A 36 7.25 0.59 69.96
CA HIS A 36 6.85 -0.80 70.17
C HIS A 36 7.15 -1.71 68.97
N HIS A 37 8.11 -2.57 69.12
CA HIS A 37 8.30 -3.77 68.30
C HIS A 37 7.21 -4.79 68.65
N PRO A 38 6.66 -5.49 67.67
CA PRO A 38 6.40 -6.91 67.78
C PRO A 38 7.28 -7.71 66.82
N ALA A 39 7.61 -8.90 67.24
CA ALA A 39 8.53 -9.89 66.70
C ALA A 39 8.24 -10.38 65.29
N PRO A 40 9.24 -10.98 64.62
CA PRO A 40 9.15 -11.34 63.21
C PRO A 40 8.23 -12.54 62.98
N ALA A 41 7.24 -12.38 62.12
CA ALA A 41 6.47 -13.48 61.57
C ALA A 41 7.32 -14.25 60.54
N ALA A 42 7.19 -15.55 60.62
CA ALA A 42 7.93 -16.57 59.89
C ALA A 42 7.98 -16.30 58.38
N HIS A 43 9.20 -16.37 57.84
CA HIS A 43 9.44 -16.55 56.41
C HIS A 43 8.67 -17.80 55.92
N GLN A 44 7.62 -17.56 55.11
CA GLN A 44 7.16 -18.59 54.19
C GLN A 44 8.16 -18.59 53.05
N ALA A 45 8.86 -19.68 52.88
CA ALA A 45 9.75 -19.95 51.75
C ALA A 45 8.92 -19.91 50.46
N ASP A 46 9.41 -19.13 49.48
CA ASP A 46 8.95 -19.22 48.11
C ASP A 46 9.03 -20.69 47.64
N PRO A 47 8.01 -21.21 46.94
CA PRO A 47 8.11 -22.51 46.34
C PRO A 47 9.21 -22.48 45.28
N ALA A 48 10.12 -23.43 45.35
CA ALA A 48 11.16 -23.68 44.36
C ALA A 48 10.56 -23.69 42.93
N PRO A 49 11.31 -23.24 41.90
CA PRO A 49 10.82 -23.28 40.52
C PRO A 49 10.45 -24.72 40.19
N GLY A 50 9.17 -24.91 39.83
CA GLY A 50 8.59 -26.20 39.49
C GLY A 50 9.43 -26.90 38.44
N GLN A 51 9.83 -28.12 38.76
CA GLN A 51 10.41 -29.06 37.82
C GLN A 51 9.44 -29.20 36.65
N ALA A 52 9.91 -28.87 35.45
CA ALA A 52 9.19 -29.07 34.20
C ALA A 52 8.90 -30.57 34.08
N ASP A 53 7.64 -30.93 33.91
CA ASP A 53 7.19 -32.28 33.57
C ASP A 53 7.87 -32.71 32.24
N PRO A 54 8.71 -33.78 32.25
CA PRO A 54 9.45 -34.18 31.03
C PRO A 54 8.57 -34.80 29.94
N GLY A 55 7.25 -34.85 30.10
CA GLY A 55 6.32 -35.52 29.19
C GLY A 55 5.51 -34.59 28.28
N HIS A 56 5.56 -33.26 28.47
CA HIS A 56 4.78 -32.34 27.62
C HIS A 56 5.70 -31.66 26.58
N PRO A 57 5.52 -31.90 25.28
CA PRO A 57 6.32 -31.20 24.30
C PRO A 57 6.04 -29.69 24.43
N PRO A 58 7.06 -28.82 24.33
CA PRO A 58 6.85 -27.37 24.35
C PRO A 58 5.81 -27.00 23.30
N PRO A 59 4.88 -26.09 23.61
CA PRO A 59 3.89 -25.65 22.63
C PRO A 59 4.60 -25.15 21.38
N PRO A 60 4.13 -25.49 20.18
CA PRO A 60 4.78 -25.08 18.95
C PRO A 60 4.93 -23.56 18.95
N ALA A 61 6.09 -23.08 18.51
CA ALA A 61 6.48 -21.65 18.50
C ALA A 61 5.41 -20.73 17.86
N SER A 62 4.55 -21.28 17.00
CA SER A 62 3.40 -20.57 16.40
C SER A 62 2.32 -20.13 17.40
N ARG A 63 2.28 -20.70 18.63
CA ARG A 63 1.30 -20.30 19.66
C ARG A 63 1.65 -18.98 20.37
N ALA A 64 2.85 -18.45 20.21
CA ALA A 64 3.28 -17.20 20.84
C ALA A 64 2.86 -15.93 20.04
N VAL A 65 2.52 -16.07 18.74
CA VAL A 65 2.07 -14.94 17.89
C VAL A 65 0.56 -15.05 17.66
N GLU A 66 -0.15 -13.96 17.94
CA GLU A 66 -1.59 -13.85 17.76
C GLU A 66 -1.90 -12.77 16.70
N LEU A 67 -3.11 -12.80 16.16
CA LEU A 67 -3.56 -11.85 15.14
C LEU A 67 -3.40 -10.37 15.56
N ARG A 68 -3.56 -10.09 16.88
CA ARG A 68 -3.32 -8.74 17.41
C ARG A 68 -1.89 -8.24 17.17
N HIS A 69 -0.90 -9.12 17.11
CA HIS A 69 0.49 -8.75 16.83
C HIS A 69 0.65 -8.32 15.37
N LEU A 70 -0.02 -9.03 14.43
CA LEU A 70 -0.01 -8.66 13.01
C LEU A 70 -0.74 -7.34 12.79
N ARG A 71 -1.91 -7.16 13.40
CA ARG A 71 -2.68 -5.90 13.30
C ARG A 71 -1.92 -4.71 13.88
N ALA A 72 -1.25 -4.88 15.03
CA ALA A 72 -0.43 -3.82 15.62
C ALA A 72 0.75 -3.44 14.72
N PHE A 73 1.44 -4.41 14.13
CA PHE A 73 2.52 -4.15 13.18
C PHE A 73 2.01 -3.44 11.92
N LEU A 74 0.90 -3.90 11.32
CA LEU A 74 0.32 -3.30 10.11
C LEU A 74 -0.10 -1.85 10.35
N ALA A 75 -0.77 -1.56 11.45
CA ALA A 75 -1.14 -0.19 11.82
C ALA A 75 0.10 0.71 11.99
N VAL A 76 1.18 0.20 12.60
CA VAL A 76 2.44 0.94 12.73
C VAL A 76 3.10 1.17 11.36
N ALA A 77 3.04 0.18 10.46
CA ALA A 77 3.59 0.27 9.12
C ALA A 77 2.83 1.30 8.25
N GLU A 78 1.53 1.37 8.39
CA GLU A 78 0.65 2.29 7.66
C GLU A 78 0.79 3.74 8.17
N GLU A 79 0.72 3.91 9.48
CA GLU A 79 0.74 5.23 10.10
C GLU A 79 2.14 5.85 10.18
N GLY A 80 3.21 5.06 10.05
CA GLY A 80 4.59 5.50 10.23
C GLY A 80 4.85 6.13 11.62
N ASN A 81 3.95 5.88 12.61
CA ASN A 81 4.02 6.45 13.94
C ASN A 81 3.23 5.59 14.95
N VAL A 82 3.90 5.18 16.04
CA VAL A 82 3.28 4.29 17.04
C VAL A 82 2.10 4.93 17.77
N THR A 83 2.13 6.25 18.01
CA THR A 83 1.04 6.95 18.69
C THR A 83 -0.21 7.03 17.81
N ARG A 84 -0.05 7.31 16.52
CA ARG A 84 -1.17 7.29 15.55
C ARG A 84 -1.71 5.88 15.37
N ALA A 85 -0.84 4.88 15.24
CA ALA A 85 -1.24 3.48 15.17
C ALA A 85 -2.03 3.05 16.43
N ALA A 86 -1.64 3.50 17.61
CA ALA A 86 -2.37 3.23 18.83
C ALA A 86 -3.77 3.86 18.84
N ALA A 87 -3.89 5.12 18.39
CA ALA A 87 -5.17 5.79 18.23
C ALA A 87 -6.07 5.06 17.21
N HIS A 88 -5.51 4.68 16.06
CA HIS A 88 -6.20 3.89 15.03
C HIS A 88 -6.79 2.58 15.60
N LEU A 89 -6.02 1.88 16.43
CA LEU A 89 -6.42 0.60 17.03
C LEU A 89 -7.28 0.73 18.30
N GLY A 90 -7.54 1.96 18.80
CA GLY A 90 -8.21 2.16 20.08
C GLY A 90 -7.41 1.67 21.28
N LEU A 91 -6.08 1.65 21.18
CA LEU A 91 -5.14 1.17 22.20
C LEU A 91 -4.25 2.30 22.73
N THR A 92 -3.53 2.01 23.83
CA THR A 92 -2.49 2.92 24.31
C THR A 92 -1.17 2.70 23.58
N GLN A 93 -0.39 3.76 23.40
CA GLN A 93 0.93 3.69 22.74
C GLN A 93 1.87 2.65 23.42
N PRO A 94 1.95 2.54 24.77
CA PRO A 94 2.75 1.48 25.39
C PRO A 94 2.26 0.06 25.08
N ALA A 95 0.95 -0.14 24.90
CA ALA A 95 0.40 -1.46 24.53
C ALA A 95 0.85 -1.86 23.12
N VAL A 96 0.72 -0.96 22.12
CA VAL A 96 1.17 -1.21 20.76
C VAL A 96 2.68 -1.45 20.72
N SER A 97 3.48 -0.64 21.43
CA SER A 97 4.94 -0.82 21.51
C SER A 97 5.33 -2.18 22.09
N ARG A 98 4.67 -2.64 23.16
CA ARG A 98 4.93 -3.96 23.74
C ARG A 98 4.54 -5.10 22.80
N THR A 99 3.40 -4.97 22.12
CA THR A 99 2.91 -5.95 21.14
C THR A 99 3.87 -6.08 19.97
N LEU A 100 4.34 -4.96 19.42
CA LEU A 100 5.34 -4.97 18.35
C LEU A 100 6.67 -5.57 18.80
N ALA A 101 7.17 -5.19 19.99
CA ALA A 101 8.40 -5.75 20.53
C ALA A 101 8.30 -7.27 20.83
N ALA A 102 7.12 -7.76 21.20
CA ALA A 102 6.88 -9.19 21.39
C ALA A 102 6.94 -9.94 20.04
N LEU A 103 6.36 -9.36 18.98
CA LEU A 103 6.42 -9.91 17.63
C LEU A 103 7.87 -9.97 17.10
N GLU A 104 8.62 -8.87 17.18
CA GLU A 104 10.02 -8.80 16.75
C GLU A 104 10.91 -9.80 17.51
N ARG A 105 10.69 -9.93 18.81
CA ARG A 105 11.40 -10.91 19.65
C ARG A 105 11.10 -12.34 19.25
N HIS A 106 9.83 -12.65 18.94
CA HIS A 106 9.43 -14.00 18.49
C HIS A 106 10.07 -14.37 17.15
N LEU A 107 10.13 -13.40 16.23
CA LEU A 107 10.73 -13.59 14.91
C LEU A 107 12.26 -13.57 14.94
N GLY A 108 12.88 -13.04 16.01
CA GLY A 108 14.32 -12.78 16.05
C GLY A 108 14.79 -11.71 15.08
N LEU A 109 13.86 -10.89 14.56
CA LEU A 109 14.11 -9.88 13.53
C LEU A 109 13.55 -8.53 13.96
N ARG A 110 14.21 -7.45 13.54
CA ARG A 110 13.65 -6.11 13.60
C ARG A 110 12.79 -5.87 12.35
N LEU A 111 11.56 -5.46 12.54
CA LEU A 111 10.63 -5.12 11.45
C LEU A 111 10.54 -3.61 11.25
N VAL A 112 10.88 -2.83 12.29
CA VAL A 112 10.75 -1.39 12.31
C VAL A 112 12.06 -0.76 12.75
N ASP A 113 12.56 0.18 11.95
CA ASP A 113 13.68 1.04 12.31
C ASP A 113 13.17 2.27 13.07
N ARG A 114 13.71 2.45 14.27
CA ARG A 114 13.38 3.57 15.17
C ARG A 114 14.52 4.59 15.27
N SER A 115 15.58 4.41 14.48
CA SER A 115 16.79 5.25 14.56
C SER A 115 16.64 6.60 13.86
N THR A 116 15.61 6.76 13.03
CA THR A 116 15.32 7.98 12.27
C THR A 116 14.21 8.79 12.94
N HIS A 117 14.13 10.11 12.66
CA HIS A 117 13.03 10.97 13.09
C HIS A 117 11.65 10.48 12.61
N HIS A 118 11.62 9.63 11.60
CA HIS A 118 10.44 8.94 11.10
C HIS A 118 10.63 7.43 11.23
N LEU A 119 9.60 6.77 11.72
CA LEU A 119 9.56 5.33 11.82
C LEU A 119 9.47 4.73 10.41
N ALA A 120 10.44 3.91 10.03
CA ALA A 120 10.51 3.23 8.74
C ALA A 120 10.48 1.71 8.91
N LEU A 121 10.04 0.97 7.89
CA LEU A 121 10.16 -0.47 7.87
C LEU A 121 11.59 -0.89 7.50
N THR A 122 12.09 -1.95 8.13
CA THR A 122 13.30 -2.64 7.67
C THR A 122 13.01 -3.41 6.36
N PRO A 123 14.03 -3.88 5.61
CA PRO A 123 13.80 -4.77 4.46
C PRO A 123 12.95 -5.99 4.81
N GLU A 124 13.21 -6.60 5.97
CA GLU A 124 12.41 -7.72 6.50
C GLU A 124 10.99 -7.28 6.85
N GLY A 125 10.83 -6.06 7.40
CA GLY A 125 9.54 -5.46 7.70
C GLY A 125 8.68 -5.25 6.45
N VAL A 126 9.27 -4.85 5.34
CA VAL A 126 8.57 -4.70 4.05
C VAL A 126 8.02 -6.05 3.57
N VAL A 127 8.86 -7.10 3.58
CA VAL A 127 8.42 -8.46 3.20
C VAL A 127 7.37 -9.00 4.17
N PHE A 128 7.57 -8.78 5.48
CA PHE A 128 6.65 -9.25 6.51
C PHE A 128 5.29 -8.55 6.44
N ARG A 129 5.26 -7.26 6.09
CA ARG A 129 4.01 -6.49 5.92
C ARG A 129 3.05 -7.18 4.95
N ASP A 130 3.52 -7.58 3.79
CA ASP A 130 2.67 -8.19 2.77
C ASP A 130 2.15 -9.57 3.25
N LYS A 131 2.98 -10.34 3.96
CA LYS A 131 2.57 -11.63 4.55
C LYS A 131 1.58 -11.44 5.70
N ALA A 132 1.81 -10.47 6.56
CA ALA A 132 0.92 -10.15 7.68
C ALA A 132 -0.44 -9.65 7.19
N ALA A 133 -0.46 -8.77 6.17
CA ALA A 133 -1.69 -8.29 5.54
C ALA A 133 -2.50 -9.44 4.93
N ALA A 134 -1.86 -10.35 4.21
CA ALA A 134 -2.52 -11.53 3.66
C ALA A 134 -3.14 -12.42 4.76
N ALA A 135 -2.44 -12.63 5.87
CA ALA A 135 -2.95 -13.44 6.99
C ALA A 135 -4.14 -12.78 7.68
N VAL A 136 -4.09 -11.46 7.91
CA VAL A 136 -5.20 -10.69 8.50
C VAL A 136 -6.41 -10.71 7.58
N ALA A 137 -6.21 -10.45 6.28
CA ALA A 137 -7.30 -10.48 5.29
C ALA A 137 -7.99 -11.85 5.22
N ALA A 138 -7.22 -12.95 5.23
CA ALA A 138 -7.77 -14.30 5.23
C ALA A 138 -8.57 -14.61 6.51
N PHE A 139 -8.10 -14.11 7.67
CA PHE A 139 -8.84 -14.25 8.92
C PHE A 139 -10.16 -13.46 8.91
N ASP A 140 -10.13 -12.20 8.48
CA ASP A 140 -11.32 -11.35 8.43
C ASP A 140 -12.34 -11.90 7.43
N GLU A 141 -11.88 -12.45 6.30
CA GLU A 141 -12.73 -13.15 5.34
C GLU A 141 -13.40 -14.40 5.93
N ALA A 142 -12.67 -15.18 6.73
CA ALA A 142 -13.21 -16.36 7.41
C ALA A 142 -14.35 -16.02 8.41
N LEU A 143 -14.40 -14.77 8.91
CA LEU A 143 -15.43 -14.27 9.80
C LEU A 143 -16.60 -13.58 9.08
N ASP A 144 -16.46 -13.28 7.79
CA ASP A 144 -17.51 -12.66 6.97
C ASP A 144 -18.57 -13.69 6.59
N THR A 145 -19.64 -13.76 7.38
CA THR A 145 -20.75 -14.71 7.15
C THR A 145 -21.51 -14.47 5.85
N GLY A 146 -21.51 -13.25 5.30
CA GLY A 146 -22.07 -12.94 3.98
C GLY A 146 -21.27 -13.60 2.86
N ARG A 147 -19.96 -13.49 2.93
CA ARG A 147 -19.03 -14.11 1.97
C ARG A 147 -19.00 -15.62 2.08
N LEU A 148 -19.09 -16.18 3.30
CA LEU A 148 -19.17 -17.64 3.50
C LEU A 148 -20.38 -18.26 2.80
N ARG A 149 -21.50 -17.52 2.64
CA ARG A 149 -22.70 -18.00 1.95
C ARG A 149 -22.59 -17.96 0.43
N GLN A 150 -21.85 -17.01 -0.14
CA GLN A 150 -21.75 -16.81 -1.59
C GLN A 150 -20.36 -17.10 -2.14
N TRP A 151 -19.31 -16.98 -1.31
CA TRP A 151 -17.91 -17.10 -1.67
C TRP A 151 -17.60 -16.52 -3.06
N PRO A 152 -17.64 -15.20 -3.23
CA PRO A 152 -17.38 -14.56 -4.52
C PRO A 152 -15.91 -14.73 -4.91
N LEU A 153 -15.68 -14.92 -6.22
CA LEU A 153 -14.33 -14.89 -6.78
C LEU A 153 -13.90 -13.45 -6.99
N ARG A 154 -12.84 -12.99 -6.32
CA ARG A 154 -12.32 -11.62 -6.40
C ARG A 154 -11.21 -11.51 -7.41
N LEU A 155 -11.39 -10.66 -8.42
CA LEU A 155 -10.43 -10.38 -9.48
C LEU A 155 -9.91 -8.96 -9.38
N GLY A 156 -8.63 -8.81 -9.00
CA GLY A 156 -7.96 -7.52 -8.83
C GLY A 156 -7.46 -6.94 -10.15
N HIS A 157 -7.36 -5.62 -10.22
CA HIS A 157 -6.65 -4.91 -11.27
C HIS A 157 -6.20 -3.53 -10.79
N ALA A 158 -5.09 -3.01 -11.33
CA ALA A 158 -4.63 -1.66 -11.00
C ALA A 158 -5.27 -0.61 -11.92
N TRP A 159 -5.27 -0.85 -13.23
CA TRP A 159 -5.95 -0.01 -14.24
C TRP A 159 -6.31 -0.85 -15.46
N SER A 160 -7.25 -0.35 -16.26
CA SER A 160 -7.68 -0.97 -17.53
C SER A 160 -8.08 -2.45 -17.46
N ALA A 161 -8.19 -3.04 -16.28
CA ALA A 161 -8.61 -4.43 -16.04
C ALA A 161 -8.14 -5.41 -17.15
N PHE A 162 -9.06 -6.07 -17.86
CA PHE A 162 -8.75 -6.98 -18.97
C PHE A 162 -8.79 -6.27 -20.35
N GLY A 163 -8.68 -4.94 -20.37
CA GLY A 163 -8.78 -4.17 -21.59
C GLY A 163 -10.15 -4.37 -22.26
N PRO A 164 -10.18 -4.56 -23.61
CA PRO A 164 -11.42 -4.75 -24.35
C PRO A 164 -12.17 -6.03 -23.93
N TYR A 165 -11.49 -6.97 -23.32
CA TYR A 165 -12.05 -8.26 -22.89
C TYR A 165 -12.75 -8.21 -21.52
N THR A 166 -12.70 -7.08 -20.79
CA THR A 166 -13.30 -6.94 -19.45
C THR A 166 -14.80 -7.23 -19.48
N THR A 167 -15.55 -6.52 -20.31
CA THR A 167 -17.00 -6.71 -20.41
C THR A 167 -17.41 -8.10 -20.91
N PRO A 168 -16.78 -8.65 -21.97
CA PRO A 168 -17.01 -10.03 -22.38
C PRO A 168 -16.77 -11.05 -21.25
N LEU A 169 -15.70 -10.89 -20.48
CA LEU A 169 -15.37 -11.79 -19.36
C LEU A 169 -16.47 -11.76 -18.27
N LEU A 170 -16.84 -10.55 -17.83
CA LEU A 170 -17.84 -10.40 -16.77
C LEU A 170 -19.21 -10.92 -17.19
N ARG A 171 -19.63 -10.70 -18.47
CA ARG A 171 -20.91 -11.21 -19.00
C ARG A 171 -20.90 -12.73 -19.08
N ALA A 172 -19.89 -13.31 -19.72
CA ALA A 172 -19.78 -14.75 -19.88
C ALA A 172 -19.66 -15.49 -18.53
N TRP A 173 -18.95 -14.87 -17.56
CA TRP A 173 -18.88 -15.43 -16.21
C TRP A 173 -20.24 -15.49 -15.53
N ARG A 174 -20.97 -14.38 -15.53
CA ARG A 174 -22.31 -14.31 -14.92
C ARG A 174 -23.29 -15.35 -15.52
N GLU A 175 -23.22 -15.55 -16.85
CA GLU A 175 -24.05 -16.51 -17.55
C GLU A 175 -23.68 -17.96 -17.21
N ARG A 176 -22.39 -18.28 -17.14
CA ARG A 176 -21.91 -19.66 -16.97
C ARG A 176 -21.76 -20.08 -15.52
N HIS A 177 -21.59 -19.13 -14.60
CA HIS A 177 -21.31 -19.37 -13.19
C HIS A 177 -22.17 -18.51 -12.25
N PRO A 178 -23.53 -18.56 -12.36
CA PRO A 178 -24.43 -17.69 -11.59
C PRO A 178 -24.34 -17.91 -10.08
N ALA A 179 -23.93 -19.11 -9.65
CA ALA A 179 -23.75 -19.43 -8.23
C ALA A 179 -22.44 -18.90 -7.62
N THR A 180 -21.52 -18.40 -8.45
CA THR A 180 -20.22 -17.87 -7.98
C THR A 180 -20.07 -16.46 -8.53
N PRO A 181 -20.43 -15.41 -7.77
CA PRO A 181 -20.23 -14.03 -8.18
C PRO A 181 -18.76 -13.74 -8.51
N LEU A 182 -18.51 -12.96 -9.56
CA LEU A 182 -17.18 -12.42 -9.88
C LEU A 182 -17.16 -10.94 -9.52
N GLU A 183 -16.35 -10.60 -8.52
CA GLU A 183 -16.12 -9.22 -8.10
C GLU A 183 -14.84 -8.69 -8.78
N LEU A 184 -14.98 -7.58 -9.52
CA LEU A 184 -13.84 -6.90 -10.13
C LEU A 184 -13.45 -5.73 -9.22
N LEU A 185 -12.22 -5.75 -8.68
CA LEU A 185 -11.74 -4.80 -7.68
C LEU A 185 -10.54 -4.00 -8.22
N ARG A 186 -10.64 -2.66 -8.21
CA ARG A 186 -9.50 -1.79 -8.50
C ARG A 186 -8.68 -1.57 -7.24
N ILE A 187 -7.42 -1.96 -7.29
CA ILE A 187 -6.46 -1.77 -6.21
C ILE A 187 -5.17 -1.26 -6.84
N ASP A 188 -4.85 0.01 -6.56
CA ASP A 188 -3.70 0.71 -7.16
C ASP A 188 -2.39 0.28 -6.49
N ASP A 189 -1.94 -0.93 -6.81
CA ASP A 189 -0.59 -1.44 -6.53
C ASP A 189 -0.12 -2.41 -7.64
N ARG A 190 1.17 -2.77 -7.61
CA ARG A 190 1.81 -3.62 -8.64
C ARG A 190 1.23 -5.02 -8.76
N THR A 191 0.61 -5.54 -7.72
CA THR A 191 0.01 -6.88 -7.64
C THR A 191 -1.51 -6.86 -7.55
N ALA A 192 -2.10 -5.66 -7.61
CA ALA A 192 -3.53 -5.43 -7.47
C ALA A 192 -4.13 -6.15 -6.25
N GLY A 193 -3.46 -6.05 -5.08
CA GLY A 193 -3.91 -6.64 -3.82
C GLY A 193 -3.63 -8.13 -3.65
N LEU A 194 -3.07 -8.79 -4.67
CA LEU A 194 -2.91 -10.25 -4.67
C LEU A 194 -1.93 -10.73 -3.59
N THR A 195 -0.81 -10.04 -3.38
CA THR A 195 0.17 -10.40 -2.34
C THR A 195 -0.36 -10.20 -0.94
N ARG A 196 -1.31 -9.28 -0.75
CA ARG A 196 -1.98 -9.03 0.54
C ARG A 196 -3.21 -9.91 0.79
N GLY A 197 -3.58 -10.76 -0.19
CA GLY A 197 -4.75 -11.64 -0.04
C GLY A 197 -6.10 -10.94 -0.18
N GLU A 198 -6.13 -9.71 -0.66
CA GLU A 198 -7.37 -8.95 -0.88
C GLU A 198 -8.17 -9.49 -2.06
N VAL A 199 -7.50 -10.18 -2.98
CA VAL A 199 -8.10 -10.80 -4.17
C VAL A 199 -7.60 -12.22 -4.37
N ASP A 200 -8.34 -13.02 -5.15
CA ASP A 200 -8.04 -14.42 -5.44
C ASP A 200 -7.18 -14.57 -6.69
N ALA A 201 -7.40 -13.68 -7.66
CA ALA A 201 -6.61 -13.53 -8.87
C ALA A 201 -6.45 -12.04 -9.21
N ALA A 202 -5.50 -11.71 -10.09
CA ALA A 202 -5.30 -10.35 -10.56
C ALA A 202 -4.98 -10.31 -12.06
N LEU A 203 -5.50 -9.27 -12.73
CA LEU A 203 -5.14 -8.90 -14.09
C LEU A 203 -4.03 -7.84 -14.02
N LEU A 204 -2.83 -8.22 -14.39
CA LEU A 204 -1.63 -7.41 -14.27
C LEU A 204 -1.06 -7.08 -15.65
N ARG A 205 -0.23 -6.05 -15.71
CA ARG A 205 0.48 -5.63 -16.92
C ARG A 205 1.98 -5.54 -16.68
N GLY A 206 2.73 -5.94 -17.71
CA GLY A 206 4.18 -5.96 -17.66
C GLY A 206 4.75 -7.09 -16.81
N PRO A 207 6.06 -7.18 -16.68
CA PRO A 207 6.68 -8.19 -15.84
C PRO A 207 6.39 -7.91 -14.37
N VAL A 208 5.85 -8.91 -13.69
CA VAL A 208 5.62 -8.89 -12.24
C VAL A 208 6.37 -10.05 -11.62
N HIS A 209 7.36 -9.72 -10.80
CA HIS A 209 8.15 -10.70 -10.07
C HIS A 209 7.85 -10.52 -8.57
N ALA A 210 7.00 -11.39 -8.05
CA ALA A 210 6.71 -11.44 -6.61
C ALA A 210 6.75 -12.89 -6.14
N PRO A 211 7.50 -13.21 -5.07
CA PRO A 211 7.56 -14.57 -4.52
C PRO A 211 6.17 -15.11 -4.19
N GLY A 212 5.92 -16.37 -4.56
CA GLY A 212 4.66 -17.05 -4.29
C GLY A 212 3.50 -16.62 -5.21
N LEU A 213 3.80 -15.96 -6.33
CA LEU A 213 2.83 -15.73 -7.40
C LEU A 213 3.12 -16.63 -8.60
N VAL A 214 2.05 -17.16 -9.16
CA VAL A 214 2.04 -17.84 -10.47
C VAL A 214 1.36 -16.91 -11.47
N THR A 215 2.05 -16.61 -12.57
CA THR A 215 1.55 -15.73 -13.62
C THR A 215 1.42 -16.46 -14.93
N GLU A 216 0.41 -16.10 -15.69
CA GLU A 216 0.17 -16.61 -17.04
C GLU A 216 -0.04 -15.43 -17.99
N VAL A 217 0.69 -15.41 -19.10
CA VAL A 217 0.48 -14.41 -20.16
C VAL A 217 -0.76 -14.80 -20.95
N LEU A 218 -1.76 -13.91 -20.96
CA LEU A 218 -2.98 -14.10 -21.73
C LEU A 218 -2.85 -13.55 -23.15
N PHE A 219 -2.28 -12.36 -23.29
CA PHE A 219 -1.98 -11.72 -24.58
C PHE A 219 -0.96 -10.59 -24.36
N THR A 220 -0.52 -9.98 -25.46
CA THR A 220 0.36 -8.81 -25.45
C THR A 220 -0.34 -7.67 -26.20
N GLU A 221 -0.40 -6.48 -25.61
CA GLU A 221 -0.91 -5.28 -26.25
C GLU A 221 0.20 -4.28 -26.59
N GLY A 222 -0.04 -3.43 -27.59
CA GLY A 222 0.89 -2.37 -27.94
C GLY A 222 1.00 -1.29 -26.86
N ARG A 223 1.89 -0.33 -27.09
CA ARG A 223 2.01 0.87 -26.24
C ARG A 223 1.50 2.11 -26.97
N VAL A 224 1.02 3.06 -26.20
CA VAL A 224 0.65 4.39 -26.66
C VAL A 224 1.41 5.45 -25.87
N ALA A 225 1.77 6.52 -26.56
CA ALA A 225 2.11 7.78 -25.92
C ALA A 225 0.83 8.51 -25.53
N ALA A 226 0.80 9.08 -24.34
CA ALA A 226 -0.22 10.01 -23.89
C ALA A 226 0.40 11.41 -23.88
N VAL A 227 -0.15 12.31 -24.66
CA VAL A 227 0.36 13.68 -24.87
C VAL A 227 -0.78 14.68 -24.70
N THR A 228 -0.47 15.95 -24.47
CA THR A 228 -1.47 17.02 -24.40
C THR A 228 -2.28 17.07 -25.69
N ALA A 229 -3.60 17.10 -25.61
CA ALA A 229 -4.49 17.01 -26.78
C ALA A 229 -4.34 18.16 -27.80
N ASP A 230 -3.93 19.34 -27.34
CA ASP A 230 -3.65 20.53 -28.13
C ASP A 230 -2.17 20.68 -28.48
N GLY A 231 -1.33 19.72 -28.10
CA GLY A 231 0.11 19.76 -28.38
C GLY A 231 0.48 19.27 -29.81
N PRO A 232 1.69 19.56 -30.25
CA PRO A 232 2.14 19.21 -31.63
C PRO A 232 2.23 17.72 -31.90
N LEU A 233 2.37 16.89 -30.86
CA LEU A 233 2.45 15.45 -30.99
C LEU A 233 1.07 14.79 -31.15
N ALA A 234 -0.01 15.45 -30.76
CA ALA A 234 -1.37 14.90 -30.78
C ALA A 234 -1.89 14.61 -32.21
N SER A 235 -1.40 15.33 -33.22
CA SER A 235 -1.80 15.15 -34.61
C SER A 235 -0.99 14.07 -35.37
N ARG A 236 0.00 13.47 -34.72
CA ARG A 236 0.84 12.43 -35.35
C ARG A 236 0.07 11.11 -35.41
N THR A 237 0.28 10.33 -36.46
CA THR A 237 -0.32 8.99 -36.64
C THR A 237 0.40 7.94 -35.80
N SER A 238 1.69 8.14 -35.55
CA SER A 238 2.50 7.34 -34.63
C SER A 238 3.67 8.18 -34.10
N LEU A 239 4.26 7.71 -33.00
CA LEU A 239 5.41 8.30 -32.34
C LEU A 239 6.46 7.23 -32.03
N ARG A 240 7.67 7.69 -31.76
CA ARG A 240 8.76 6.90 -31.20
C ARG A 240 9.02 7.33 -29.76
N LEU A 241 9.64 6.48 -28.98
CA LEU A 241 10.05 6.82 -27.61
C LEU A 241 10.93 8.08 -27.57
N ALA A 242 11.77 8.29 -28.60
CA ALA A 242 12.63 9.47 -28.74
C ALA A 242 11.84 10.77 -28.91
N ASP A 243 10.64 10.75 -29.47
CA ASP A 243 9.79 11.94 -29.62
C ASP A 243 9.25 12.50 -28.30
N LEU A 244 9.37 11.73 -27.19
CA LEU A 244 8.83 12.07 -25.87
C LEU A 244 9.86 12.66 -24.91
N VAL A 245 11.14 12.75 -25.29
CA VAL A 245 12.23 13.11 -24.36
C VAL A 245 12.57 14.59 -24.32
N ASP A 246 11.98 15.41 -25.20
CA ASP A 246 12.15 16.88 -25.21
C ASP A 246 11.54 17.56 -23.98
N GLY A 247 10.68 16.87 -23.26
CA GLY A 247 10.07 17.31 -22.02
C GLY A 247 10.07 16.21 -20.93
N PRO A 248 9.55 16.51 -19.74
CA PRO A 248 9.42 15.52 -18.67
C PRO A 248 8.51 14.35 -19.08
N VAL A 249 8.85 13.15 -18.62
CA VAL A 249 7.98 11.97 -18.72
C VAL A 249 7.27 11.73 -17.39
N VAL A 250 5.94 11.66 -17.42
CA VAL A 250 5.10 11.42 -16.25
C VAL A 250 5.04 9.91 -15.97
N LEU A 251 5.47 9.50 -14.80
CA LEU A 251 5.55 8.10 -14.38
C LEU A 251 4.58 7.83 -13.22
N ASN A 252 3.71 6.85 -13.38
CA ASN A 252 2.96 6.29 -12.25
C ASN A 252 3.85 5.24 -11.56
N THR A 253 4.34 5.56 -10.37
CA THR A 253 5.31 4.71 -9.64
C THR A 253 4.66 3.62 -8.80
N VAL A 254 3.34 3.70 -8.55
CA VAL A 254 2.62 2.74 -7.70
C VAL A 254 2.09 1.56 -8.52
N SER A 255 1.36 1.82 -9.58
CA SER A 255 0.72 0.78 -10.41
C SER A 255 1.19 0.78 -11.86
N GLY A 256 1.94 1.80 -12.28
CA GLY A 256 2.44 1.94 -13.64
C GLY A 256 3.54 0.94 -13.99
N ILE A 257 3.68 0.71 -15.29
CA ILE A 257 4.65 -0.23 -15.87
C ILE A 257 5.77 0.47 -16.64
N THR A 258 5.71 1.78 -16.75
CA THR A 258 6.70 2.57 -17.48
C THR A 258 7.75 3.09 -16.52
N THR A 259 9.00 2.77 -16.81
CA THR A 259 10.18 3.26 -16.10
C THR A 259 11.16 3.86 -17.10
N PRO A 260 12.15 4.67 -16.69
CA PRO A 260 13.14 5.26 -17.59
C PRO A 260 13.95 4.23 -18.40
N GLU A 261 14.01 2.98 -17.94
CA GLU A 261 14.70 1.87 -18.63
C GLU A 261 13.96 1.42 -19.89
N LEU A 262 12.72 1.87 -20.13
CA LEU A 262 12.02 1.65 -21.39
C LEU A 262 12.75 2.33 -22.56
N TRP A 263 13.42 3.44 -22.32
CA TRP A 263 14.24 4.14 -23.31
C TRP A 263 15.66 3.57 -23.35
N PRO A 264 16.27 3.52 -24.56
CA PRO A 264 17.70 3.17 -24.64
C PRO A 264 18.54 4.17 -23.83
N PRO A 265 19.71 3.76 -23.29
CA PRO A 265 20.49 4.58 -22.36
C PRO A 265 20.82 5.98 -22.87
N HIS A 266 21.04 6.13 -24.18
CA HIS A 266 21.41 7.41 -24.85
C HIS A 266 20.20 8.30 -25.17
N ALA A 267 18.98 7.80 -25.00
CA ALA A 267 17.72 8.50 -25.30
C ALA A 267 16.76 8.49 -24.11
N ARG A 268 17.27 8.35 -22.91
CA ARG A 268 16.45 8.42 -21.68
C ARG A 268 15.95 9.85 -21.46
N PRO A 269 14.73 10.02 -20.94
CA PRO A 269 14.22 11.34 -20.60
C PRO A 269 15.12 12.02 -19.56
N ALA A 270 15.48 13.28 -19.79
CA ALA A 270 16.29 14.07 -18.90
C ALA A 270 15.59 14.43 -17.58
N ALA A 271 14.24 14.45 -17.59
CA ALA A 271 13.41 14.74 -16.43
C ALA A 271 12.22 13.79 -16.36
N THR A 272 11.82 13.46 -15.12
CA THR A 272 10.61 12.68 -14.86
C THR A 272 9.76 13.37 -13.81
N LEU A 273 8.44 13.23 -13.93
CA LEU A 273 7.45 13.63 -12.94
C LEU A 273 6.77 12.36 -12.40
N THR A 274 6.77 12.15 -11.10
CA THR A 274 6.14 10.97 -10.50
C THR A 274 4.76 11.28 -9.93
N VAL A 275 3.84 10.35 -10.15
CA VAL A 275 2.47 10.37 -9.62
C VAL A 275 2.11 8.99 -9.06
N ALA A 276 1.05 8.90 -8.26
CA ALA A 276 0.69 7.68 -7.55
C ALA A 276 -0.44 6.86 -8.22
N ASN A 277 -1.21 7.45 -9.14
CA ASN A 277 -2.36 6.80 -9.76
C ASN A 277 -2.58 7.28 -11.20
N THR A 278 -3.54 6.66 -11.89
CA THR A 278 -3.85 6.97 -13.29
C THR A 278 -4.52 8.34 -13.46
N ASP A 279 -5.35 8.77 -12.50
CA ASP A 279 -6.08 10.03 -12.60
C ASP A 279 -5.13 11.23 -12.50
N ASP A 280 -4.19 11.20 -11.54
CA ASP A 280 -3.12 12.20 -11.41
C ASP A 280 -2.20 12.19 -12.62
N TRP A 281 -1.95 11.00 -13.20
CA TRP A 281 -1.14 10.84 -14.40
C TRP A 281 -1.79 11.55 -15.59
N LEU A 282 -3.08 11.34 -15.82
CA LEU A 282 -3.85 11.99 -16.87
C LEU A 282 -3.94 13.51 -16.65
N ALA A 283 -4.21 13.94 -15.42
CA ALA A 283 -4.29 15.36 -15.09
C ALA A 283 -2.95 16.08 -15.34
N ALA A 284 -1.82 15.46 -14.98
CA ALA A 284 -0.50 16.03 -15.22
C ALA A 284 -0.20 16.18 -16.72
N ILE A 285 -0.56 15.18 -17.55
CA ILE A 285 -0.37 15.23 -19.00
C ILE A 285 -1.29 16.27 -19.63
N ALA A 286 -2.57 16.29 -19.27
CA ALA A 286 -3.54 17.27 -19.77
C ALA A 286 -3.14 18.71 -19.44
N ALA A 287 -2.49 18.92 -18.31
CA ALA A 287 -1.94 20.22 -17.89
C ALA A 287 -0.61 20.58 -18.57
N GLY A 288 -0.14 19.79 -19.53
CA GLY A 288 1.13 20.06 -20.25
C GLY A 288 2.39 19.89 -19.42
N ARG A 289 2.32 19.16 -18.29
CA ARG A 289 3.47 18.97 -17.40
C ARG A 289 4.47 17.90 -17.90
N GLY A 290 4.10 17.19 -18.97
CA GLY A 290 4.93 16.18 -19.59
C GLY A 290 4.11 15.22 -20.45
N SER A 291 4.78 14.25 -21.05
CA SER A 291 4.18 13.14 -21.79
C SER A 291 4.20 11.87 -20.96
N GLY A 292 3.43 10.86 -21.37
CA GLY A 292 3.41 9.57 -20.69
C GLY A 292 3.40 8.40 -21.67
N VAL A 293 3.71 7.21 -21.18
CA VAL A 293 3.62 5.97 -21.96
C VAL A 293 2.76 4.98 -21.19
N SER A 294 1.80 4.36 -21.86
CA SER A 294 0.91 3.35 -21.27
C SER A 294 0.62 2.22 -22.26
N ALA A 295 -0.13 1.23 -21.82
CA ALA A 295 -0.65 0.16 -22.66
C ALA A 295 -1.80 0.67 -23.56
N ALA A 296 -1.95 0.10 -24.75
CA ALA A 296 -2.92 0.55 -25.74
C ALA A 296 -4.38 0.58 -25.23
N SER A 297 -4.76 -0.36 -24.38
CA SER A 297 -6.09 -0.40 -23.76
C SER A 297 -6.43 0.81 -22.91
N THR A 298 -5.42 1.56 -22.43
CA THR A 298 -5.63 2.80 -21.66
C THR A 298 -6.40 3.83 -22.45
N ALA A 299 -6.12 3.96 -23.77
CA ALA A 299 -6.80 4.91 -24.64
C ALA A 299 -8.33 4.69 -24.71
N ALA A 300 -8.75 3.44 -24.72
CA ALA A 300 -10.17 3.09 -24.80
C ALA A 300 -10.90 3.15 -23.45
N ILE A 301 -10.20 2.88 -22.35
CA ILE A 301 -10.81 2.72 -21.03
C ILE A 301 -10.73 3.98 -20.19
N HIS A 302 -9.68 4.80 -20.42
CA HIS A 302 -9.44 6.06 -19.72
C HIS A 302 -9.35 7.25 -20.73
N PRO A 303 -10.39 7.51 -21.52
CA PRO A 303 -10.42 8.69 -22.37
C PRO A 303 -10.41 9.95 -21.50
N HIS A 304 -9.61 10.95 -21.90
CA HIS A 304 -9.54 12.23 -21.19
C HIS A 304 -9.52 13.39 -22.20
N PRO A 305 -10.37 14.44 -22.05
CA PRO A 305 -10.51 15.49 -23.05
C PRO A 305 -9.20 16.24 -23.36
N GLY A 306 -8.33 16.38 -22.35
CA GLY A 306 -7.03 17.05 -22.49
C GLY A 306 -5.87 16.14 -22.90
N VAL A 307 -6.12 14.87 -23.22
CA VAL A 307 -5.06 13.89 -23.55
C VAL A 307 -5.34 13.23 -24.89
N ALA A 308 -4.38 13.25 -25.80
CA ALA A 308 -4.36 12.43 -27.00
C ALA A 308 -3.48 11.20 -26.80
N TYR A 309 -3.95 10.07 -27.31
CA TYR A 309 -3.21 8.82 -27.30
C TYR A 309 -2.72 8.50 -28.70
N VAL A 310 -1.41 8.38 -28.87
CA VAL A 310 -0.76 8.12 -30.14
C VAL A 310 0.01 6.81 -30.07
N PRO A 311 -0.14 5.88 -31.03
CA PRO A 311 0.62 4.63 -31.04
C PRO A 311 2.12 4.85 -31.02
N LEU A 312 2.85 3.96 -30.33
CA LEU A 312 4.32 3.93 -30.31
C LEU A 312 4.81 2.76 -31.18
N ASP A 313 5.66 3.08 -32.19
CA ASP A 313 6.13 2.11 -33.18
C ASP A 313 7.35 1.29 -32.70
N ASP A 314 8.17 1.87 -31.81
CA ASP A 314 9.45 1.29 -31.35
C ASP A 314 9.43 0.79 -29.90
N ALA A 315 8.29 0.88 -29.23
CA ALA A 315 8.17 0.43 -27.86
C ALA A 315 7.79 -1.06 -27.78
N PRO A 316 8.42 -1.85 -26.88
CA PRO A 316 8.07 -3.26 -26.73
C PRO A 316 6.64 -3.41 -26.21
N GLY A 317 5.95 -4.45 -26.65
CA GLY A 317 4.60 -4.75 -26.21
C GLY A 317 4.50 -5.00 -24.70
N VAL A 318 3.30 -4.85 -24.18
CA VAL A 318 2.97 -5.05 -22.77
C VAL A 318 2.25 -6.38 -22.60
N PRO A 319 2.83 -7.38 -21.94
CA PRO A 319 2.09 -8.59 -21.62
C PRO A 319 0.98 -8.29 -20.59
N VAL A 320 -0.19 -8.82 -20.85
CA VAL A 320 -1.33 -8.84 -19.93
C VAL A 320 -1.38 -10.21 -19.30
N LEU A 321 -1.30 -10.23 -17.98
CA LEU A 321 -1.13 -11.43 -17.17
C LEU A 321 -2.38 -11.70 -16.35
N LEU A 322 -2.74 -12.97 -16.20
CA LEU A 322 -3.53 -13.45 -15.09
C LEU A 322 -2.58 -14.01 -14.03
N ALA A 323 -2.64 -13.43 -12.84
CA ALA A 323 -1.81 -13.83 -11.71
C ALA A 323 -2.67 -14.43 -10.60
N ARG A 324 -2.13 -15.41 -9.88
CA ARG A 324 -2.70 -16.00 -8.66
C ARG A 324 -1.61 -16.32 -7.66
N ARG A 325 -1.98 -16.51 -6.40
CA ARG A 325 -1.04 -17.05 -5.42
C ARG A 325 -0.74 -18.52 -5.72
N ASP A 326 0.47 -18.95 -5.43
CA ASP A 326 0.83 -20.35 -5.44
C ASP A 326 0.14 -21.10 -4.28
N GLY A 327 -0.28 -22.35 -4.53
CA GLY A 327 -0.98 -23.17 -3.56
C GLY A 327 -2.52 -23.12 -3.69
N PRO A 328 -3.22 -23.56 -2.63
CA PRO A 328 -4.69 -23.58 -2.60
C PRO A 328 -5.27 -22.19 -2.78
N GLY A 329 -6.30 -22.07 -3.61
CA GLY A 329 -7.00 -20.81 -3.89
C GLY A 329 -8.49 -21.05 -4.07
N HIS A 330 -9.22 -20.02 -4.51
CA HIS A 330 -10.65 -20.11 -4.76
C HIS A 330 -10.95 -21.25 -5.76
N PRO A 331 -11.93 -22.15 -5.47
CA PRO A 331 -12.22 -23.33 -6.33
C PRO A 331 -12.59 -22.99 -7.78
N ALA A 332 -13.08 -21.78 -8.01
CA ALA A 332 -13.47 -21.33 -9.35
C ALA A 332 -12.32 -20.75 -10.18
N LEU A 333 -11.10 -20.59 -9.62
CA LEU A 333 -9.93 -20.06 -10.35
C LEU A 333 -9.62 -20.80 -11.66
N PRO A 334 -9.62 -22.14 -11.72
CA PRO A 334 -9.38 -22.84 -12.98
C PRO A 334 -10.39 -22.51 -14.07
N LYS A 335 -11.67 -22.25 -13.68
CA LYS A 335 -12.73 -21.87 -14.61
C LYS A 335 -12.53 -20.44 -15.12
N LEU A 336 -12.06 -19.52 -14.26
CA LEU A 336 -11.73 -18.15 -14.66
C LEU A 336 -10.58 -18.13 -15.67
N VAL A 337 -9.51 -18.89 -15.41
CA VAL A 337 -8.36 -19.02 -16.33
C VAL A 337 -8.82 -19.54 -17.69
N ALA A 338 -9.60 -20.62 -17.71
CA ALA A 338 -10.09 -21.21 -18.95
C ALA A 338 -10.98 -20.23 -19.73
N LEU A 339 -11.87 -19.53 -19.06
CA LEU A 339 -12.76 -18.53 -19.68
C LEU A 339 -11.98 -17.32 -20.22
N ALA A 340 -10.97 -16.83 -19.49
CA ALA A 340 -10.13 -15.74 -19.94
C ALA A 340 -9.37 -16.09 -21.24
N ARG A 341 -8.80 -17.29 -21.31
CA ARG A 341 -8.13 -17.80 -22.52
C ARG A 341 -9.10 -17.91 -23.70
N GLU A 342 -10.29 -18.46 -23.45
CA GLU A 342 -11.33 -18.62 -24.48
C GLU A 342 -11.75 -17.28 -25.08
N ILE A 343 -11.92 -16.27 -24.25
CA ILE A 343 -12.35 -14.94 -24.68
C ILE A 343 -11.26 -14.27 -25.52
N VAL A 344 -10.00 -14.34 -25.10
CA VAL A 344 -8.87 -13.81 -25.89
C VAL A 344 -8.71 -14.51 -27.23
N ALA A 345 -8.92 -15.82 -27.27
CA ALA A 345 -8.82 -16.60 -28.52
C ALA A 345 -9.91 -16.29 -29.55
N ARG A 346 -11.02 -15.66 -29.12
CA ARG A 346 -12.17 -15.30 -29.99
C ARG A 346 -12.11 -13.85 -30.50
N GLY A 347 -11.32 -13.01 -29.90
CA GLY A 347 -11.20 -11.57 -30.22
C GLY A 347 -9.96 -11.24 -30.99
#